data_0fd1d05c97cd1d8048f27a3873e9f5f0
#
_entry.id   0fd1d05c97cd1d8048f27a3873e9f5f0
#
_cell.length_a   1.000
_cell.length_b   1.000
_cell.length_c   1.000
_cell.angle_alpha   90.00
_cell.angle_beta   90.00
_cell.angle_gamma   90.00
#
_symmetry.space_group_name_H-M   'P 1'
#
loop_
_entity.id
_entity.type
_entity.pdbx_description
1 polymer ?
#
loop_
_entity_poly.entity_id
_entity_poly.type
_entity_poly.pdbx_seq_one_letter_code
_entity_poly.pdbx_strand_id
1 'polypeptide(L)'
;MEIDINEHEKVSFRSFLIFSLFLLIVLNTGFSLNSAYFRVSEVELASNNELFQETDFIKLALDQSIWLINDNTFANEVLQIPTIESVIITKEYPNKITIELTEYEKILSIIDLRSSIPKKSTLYKNMVEIESKRILNIATLTITNGPVPVGFNGEMVSLIMTLKSYDLDVNIFNFIYDGESFIGEYLDSDINFGEPLDLGSKSAALGSLLENSKCIGEIRFISIEDLIANCK
;
A
#
# COMPACT_ATOMS: atom_id res chain seq x y z
N MET A 1 -15.67 -65.05 50.06
CA MET A 1 -15.00 -63.77 50.01
C MET A 1 -14.23 -63.75 48.69
N GLU A 2 -14.97 -63.52 47.59
CA GLU A 2 -14.39 -63.40 46.26
C GLU A 2 -13.87 -61.98 46.13
N ILE A 3 -12.57 -61.87 46.06
CA ILE A 3 -11.90 -60.60 45.85
C ILE A 3 -11.98 -60.32 44.34
N ASP A 4 -12.71 -59.29 43.98
CA ASP A 4 -12.93 -58.84 42.61
C ASP A 4 -11.65 -58.18 42.04
N ILE A 5 -10.71 -59.02 41.63
CA ILE A 5 -9.40 -58.62 41.09
C ILE A 5 -9.53 -58.03 39.67
N ASN A 6 -10.68 -58.25 39.01
CA ASN A 6 -10.87 -57.92 37.60
C ASN A 6 -11.14 -56.43 37.31
N GLU A 7 -11.70 -55.67 38.27
CA GLU A 7 -12.00 -54.24 38.01
C GLU A 7 -10.75 -53.36 38.06
N HIS A 8 -9.83 -53.61 38.94
CA HIS A 8 -8.59 -52.82 39.03
C HIS A 8 -7.65 -52.99 37.82
N GLU A 9 -7.55 -54.18 37.23
CA GLU A 9 -6.77 -54.39 36.00
C GLU A 9 -7.38 -53.73 34.80
N LYS A 10 -8.71 -53.72 34.66
CA LYS A 10 -9.41 -53.02 33.54
C LYS A 10 -9.25 -51.50 33.62
N VAL A 11 -9.28 -50.92 34.79
CA VAL A 11 -9.06 -49.49 34.98
C VAL A 11 -7.60 -49.13 34.67
N SER A 12 -6.64 -49.92 35.11
CA SER A 12 -5.22 -49.80 34.85
C SER A 12 -4.92 -49.84 33.32
N PHE A 13 -5.50 -50.81 32.61
CA PHE A 13 -5.30 -50.95 31.16
C PHE A 13 -5.89 -49.81 30.37
N ARG A 14 -7.07 -49.32 30.72
CA ARG A 14 -7.69 -48.13 30.10
C ARG A 14 -6.85 -46.88 30.35
N SER A 15 -6.37 -46.69 31.57
CA SER A 15 -5.50 -45.54 31.91
C SER A 15 -4.18 -45.62 31.16
N PHE A 16 -3.62 -46.79 30.99
CA PHE A 16 -2.41 -47.00 30.20
C PHE A 16 -2.63 -46.68 28.71
N LEU A 17 -3.76 -47.11 28.13
CA LEU A 17 -4.11 -46.78 26.73
C LEU A 17 -4.28 -45.27 26.51
N ILE A 18 -5.00 -44.59 27.43
CA ILE A 18 -5.21 -43.14 27.36
C ILE A 18 -3.84 -42.42 27.45
N PHE A 19 -3.00 -42.80 28.40
CA PHE A 19 -1.69 -42.21 28.57
C PHE A 19 -0.80 -42.46 27.35
N SER A 20 -0.79 -43.67 26.80
CA SER A 20 -0.03 -44.03 25.59
C SER A 20 -0.50 -43.25 24.39
N LEU A 21 -1.82 -43.09 24.20
CA LEU A 21 -2.39 -42.25 23.13
C LEU A 21 -2.01 -40.78 23.30
N PHE A 22 -2.08 -40.25 24.51
CA PHE A 22 -1.68 -38.88 24.82
C PHE A 22 -0.19 -38.67 24.53
N LEU A 23 0.66 -39.58 24.96
CA LEU A 23 2.11 -39.53 24.70
C LEU A 23 2.40 -39.57 23.20
N LEU A 24 1.70 -40.40 22.45
CA LEU A 24 1.85 -40.51 21.00
C LEU A 24 1.43 -39.22 20.30
N ILE A 25 0.35 -38.58 20.74
CA ILE A 25 -0.07 -37.26 20.23
C ILE A 25 1.00 -36.20 20.51
N VAL A 26 1.51 -36.13 21.76
CA VAL A 26 2.55 -35.16 22.14
C VAL A 26 3.82 -35.34 21.33
N LEU A 27 4.26 -36.59 21.14
CA LEU A 27 5.46 -36.91 20.35
C LEU A 27 5.25 -36.52 18.86
N ASN A 28 4.12 -36.87 18.28
CA ASN A 28 3.81 -36.48 16.90
C ASN A 28 3.74 -34.95 16.72
N THR A 29 3.10 -34.27 17.66
CA THR A 29 3.02 -32.80 17.63
C THR A 29 4.41 -32.18 17.77
N GLY A 30 5.20 -32.65 18.73
CA GLY A 30 6.57 -32.19 18.93
C GLY A 30 7.47 -32.46 17.72
N PHE A 31 7.33 -33.61 17.07
CA PHE A 31 8.03 -33.95 15.84
C PHE A 31 7.62 -33.01 14.69
N SER A 32 6.31 -32.80 14.50
CA SER A 32 5.80 -31.93 13.43
C SER A 32 6.28 -30.48 13.58
N LEU A 33 6.29 -29.94 14.81
CA LEU A 33 6.73 -28.58 15.09
C LEU A 33 8.24 -28.37 14.88
N ASN A 34 9.06 -29.39 15.10
CA ASN A 34 10.52 -29.29 15.01
C ASN A 34 11.12 -29.93 13.74
N SER A 35 10.31 -30.64 12.94
CA SER A 35 10.78 -31.28 11.73
C SER A 35 11.26 -30.27 10.70
N ALA A 36 12.41 -30.52 10.09
CA ALA A 36 12.92 -29.75 8.96
C ALA A 36 11.96 -29.77 7.76
N TYR A 37 11.09 -30.79 7.66
CA TYR A 37 10.09 -30.91 6.62
C TYR A 37 9.02 -29.81 6.68
N PHE A 38 8.70 -29.28 7.86
CA PHE A 38 7.73 -28.22 8.08
C PHE A 38 8.38 -26.85 8.32
N ARG A 39 9.66 -26.72 8.11
CA ARG A 39 10.32 -25.41 8.13
C ARG A 39 10.14 -24.73 6.80
N VAL A 40 9.80 -23.45 6.86
CA VAL A 40 9.66 -22.63 5.65
C VAL A 40 10.99 -22.59 4.91
N SER A 41 10.99 -23.08 3.70
CA SER A 41 12.15 -23.09 2.79
C SER A 41 11.89 -22.30 1.52
N GLU A 42 10.63 -21.95 1.26
CA GLU A 42 10.21 -21.19 0.08
C GLU A 42 9.24 -20.08 0.49
N VAL A 43 9.55 -18.88 0.05
CA VAL A 43 8.67 -17.71 0.19
C VAL A 43 8.45 -17.16 -1.21
N GLU A 44 7.21 -17.18 -1.67
CA GLU A 44 6.81 -16.62 -2.94
C GLU A 44 6.17 -15.26 -2.71
N LEU A 45 6.61 -14.26 -3.48
CA LEU A 45 6.04 -12.92 -3.44
C LEU A 45 5.17 -12.71 -4.67
N ALA A 46 3.85 -12.71 -4.48
CA ALA A 46 2.89 -12.31 -5.49
C ALA A 46 2.68 -10.78 -5.42
N SER A 47 3.62 -10.04 -5.99
CA SER A 47 3.55 -8.58 -6.09
C SER A 47 3.90 -8.14 -7.49
N ASN A 48 3.15 -7.17 -8.00
CA ASN A 48 3.43 -6.54 -9.29
C ASN A 48 4.49 -5.43 -9.19
N ASN A 49 5.12 -5.25 -8.02
CA ASN A 49 6.04 -4.15 -7.78
C ASN A 49 7.50 -4.62 -7.79
N GLU A 50 8.28 -4.03 -8.70
CA GLU A 50 9.73 -4.24 -8.82
C GLU A 50 10.54 -3.73 -7.60
N LEU A 51 9.91 -2.99 -6.69
CA LEU A 51 10.58 -2.44 -5.49
C LEU A 51 10.76 -3.49 -4.39
N PHE A 52 9.94 -4.53 -4.38
CA PHE A 52 10.00 -5.58 -3.38
C PHE A 52 10.68 -6.82 -3.94
N GLN A 53 11.69 -7.29 -3.22
CA GLN A 53 12.36 -8.54 -3.52
C GLN A 53 11.94 -9.60 -2.51
N GLU A 54 11.79 -10.83 -2.96
CA GLU A 54 11.52 -11.98 -2.10
C GLU A 54 12.51 -12.05 -0.92
N THR A 55 13.76 -11.65 -1.16
CA THR A 55 14.81 -11.63 -0.15
C THR A 55 14.51 -10.75 1.05
N ASP A 56 13.66 -9.73 0.90
CA ASP A 56 13.32 -8.82 1.99
C ASP A 56 12.37 -9.51 2.99
N PHE A 57 11.51 -10.41 2.49
CA PHE A 57 10.51 -11.12 3.27
C PHE A 57 10.96 -12.52 3.68
N ILE A 58 11.85 -13.17 2.91
CA ILE A 58 12.40 -14.48 3.21
C ILE A 58 12.99 -14.51 4.63
N LYS A 59 13.72 -13.47 5.02
CA LYS A 59 14.36 -13.38 6.34
C LYS A 59 13.37 -13.42 7.51
N LEU A 60 12.13 -13.02 7.30
CA LEU A 60 11.10 -13.00 8.34
C LEU A 60 10.52 -14.39 8.62
N ALA A 61 10.53 -15.28 7.65
CA ALA A 61 9.89 -16.58 7.73
C ALA A 61 10.86 -17.78 7.61
N LEU A 62 12.03 -17.57 7.01
CA LEU A 62 12.96 -18.67 6.70
C LEU A 62 13.36 -19.43 7.96
N ASP A 63 13.44 -20.75 7.84
CA ASP A 63 13.81 -21.69 8.91
C ASP A 63 12.85 -21.74 10.11
N GLN A 64 11.77 -20.97 10.12
CA GLN A 64 10.72 -21.11 11.13
C GLN A 64 9.78 -22.26 10.77
N SER A 65 9.22 -22.93 11.78
CA SER A 65 8.17 -23.91 11.54
C SER A 65 6.92 -23.21 11.02
N ILE A 66 6.37 -23.65 9.88
CA ILE A 66 5.17 -23.07 9.27
C ILE A 66 3.97 -23.06 10.22
N TRP A 67 3.94 -24.02 11.19
CA TRP A 67 2.91 -24.09 12.21
C TRP A 67 3.01 -23.01 13.29
N LEU A 68 4.22 -22.49 13.53
CA LEU A 68 4.50 -21.49 14.56
C LEU A 68 4.45 -20.04 14.04
N ILE A 69 4.44 -19.86 12.73
CA ILE A 69 4.32 -18.52 12.15
C ILE A 69 2.93 -17.97 12.45
N ASN A 70 2.91 -16.84 13.14
CA ASN A 70 1.68 -16.08 13.38
C ASN A 70 1.44 -15.11 12.22
N ASP A 71 0.40 -15.38 11.43
CA ASP A 71 0.08 -14.60 10.23
C ASP A 71 -0.15 -13.13 10.55
N ASN A 72 -0.78 -12.81 11.69
CA ASN A 72 -1.02 -11.43 12.09
C ASN A 72 0.27 -10.70 12.45
N THR A 73 1.19 -11.35 13.15
CA THR A 73 2.48 -10.75 13.51
C THR A 73 3.30 -10.49 12.27
N PHE A 74 3.36 -11.47 11.37
CA PHE A 74 4.06 -11.35 10.10
C PHE A 74 3.45 -10.26 9.22
N ALA A 75 2.11 -10.22 9.09
CA ALA A 75 1.39 -9.20 8.35
C ALA A 75 1.67 -7.79 8.91
N ASN A 76 1.68 -7.63 10.24
CA ASN A 76 1.97 -6.35 10.87
C ASN A 76 3.40 -5.86 10.60
N GLU A 77 4.38 -6.75 10.51
CA GLU A 77 5.75 -6.39 10.13
C GLU A 77 5.82 -5.90 8.67
N VAL A 78 5.12 -6.57 7.76
CA VAL A 78 5.04 -6.18 6.35
C VAL A 78 4.31 -4.84 6.20
N LEU A 79 3.22 -4.61 6.94
CA LEU A 79 2.46 -3.36 6.93
C LEU A 79 3.21 -2.15 7.51
N GLN A 80 4.38 -2.35 8.13
CA GLN A 80 5.26 -1.23 8.49
C GLN A 80 5.89 -0.55 7.26
N ILE A 81 5.86 -1.19 6.10
CA ILE A 81 6.31 -0.58 4.85
C ILE A 81 5.25 0.45 4.40
N PRO A 82 5.59 1.74 4.34
CA PRO A 82 4.58 2.80 4.19
C PRO A 82 3.77 2.76 2.90
N THR A 83 4.25 2.06 1.88
CA THR A 83 3.58 1.94 0.57
C THR A 83 2.62 0.76 0.48
N ILE A 84 2.58 -0.12 1.48
CA ILE A 84 1.70 -1.30 1.47
C ILE A 84 0.37 -0.97 2.13
N GLU A 85 -0.71 -1.17 1.40
CA GLU A 85 -2.09 -0.97 1.86
C GLU A 85 -2.62 -2.22 2.57
N SER A 86 -2.35 -3.39 2.00
CA SER A 86 -2.77 -4.66 2.58
C SER A 86 -1.83 -5.80 2.22
N VAL A 87 -1.84 -6.84 3.05
CA VAL A 87 -1.06 -8.05 2.86
C VAL A 87 -1.92 -9.26 3.16
N ILE A 88 -1.86 -10.28 2.30
CA ILE A 88 -2.49 -11.57 2.50
C ILE A 88 -1.37 -12.61 2.56
N ILE A 89 -1.38 -13.42 3.62
CA ILE A 89 -0.40 -14.48 3.83
C ILE A 89 -1.11 -15.81 3.69
N THR A 90 -0.63 -16.64 2.77
CA THR A 90 -1.16 -17.98 2.54
C THR A 90 -0.08 -19.00 2.84
N LYS A 91 -0.38 -19.96 3.73
CA LYS A 91 0.50 -21.08 4.06
C LYS A 91 0.21 -22.25 3.15
N GLU A 92 1.19 -22.64 2.37
CA GLU A 92 1.14 -23.83 1.53
C GLU A 92 2.01 -24.92 2.15
N TYR A 93 1.33 -25.87 2.81
CA TYR A 93 2.03 -26.97 3.47
C TYR A 93 2.75 -27.87 2.45
N PRO A 94 3.94 -28.38 2.77
CA PRO A 94 4.52 -28.40 4.13
C PRO A 94 5.39 -27.18 4.50
N ASN A 95 5.95 -26.41 3.56
CA ASN A 95 7.09 -25.54 3.82
C ASN A 95 7.14 -24.26 2.97
N LYS A 96 6.03 -23.87 2.31
CA LYS A 96 5.95 -22.67 1.46
C LYS A 96 4.99 -21.63 2.04
N ILE A 97 5.35 -20.35 1.91
CA ILE A 97 4.49 -19.22 2.21
C ILE A 97 4.37 -18.36 0.96
N THR A 98 3.15 -18.02 0.59
CA THR A 98 2.84 -17.05 -0.46
C THR A 98 2.36 -15.76 0.19
N ILE A 99 2.99 -14.63 -0.18
CA ILE A 99 2.69 -13.29 0.31
C ILE A 99 2.12 -12.49 -0.86
N GLU A 100 0.87 -12.08 -0.76
CA GLU A 100 0.22 -11.19 -1.71
C GLU A 100 0.21 -9.78 -1.14
N LEU A 101 0.82 -8.82 -1.85
CA LEU A 101 0.91 -7.43 -1.44
C LEU A 101 0.01 -6.57 -2.31
N THR A 102 -0.79 -5.71 -1.66
CA THR A 102 -1.48 -4.62 -2.33
C THR A 102 -0.83 -3.31 -1.91
N GLU A 103 -0.36 -2.54 -2.87
CA GLU A 103 0.19 -1.22 -2.62
C GLU A 103 -0.88 -0.14 -2.65
N TYR A 104 -0.66 0.93 -1.90
CA TYR A 104 -1.42 2.15 -2.09
C TYR A 104 -1.29 2.66 -3.53
N GLU A 105 -2.37 3.19 -4.04
CA GLU A 105 -2.40 3.80 -5.37
C GLU A 105 -1.36 4.93 -5.48
N LYS A 106 -0.57 4.91 -6.56
CA LYS A 106 0.36 5.98 -6.91
C LYS A 106 -0.43 7.13 -7.54
N ILE A 107 -0.37 8.29 -6.91
CA ILE A 107 -1.21 9.44 -7.27
C ILE A 107 -0.48 10.41 -8.18
N LEU A 108 0.80 10.68 -7.89
CA LEU A 108 1.53 11.77 -8.52
C LEU A 108 3.03 11.49 -8.56
N SER A 109 3.68 11.80 -9.67
CA SER A 109 5.14 11.90 -9.76
C SER A 109 5.57 13.32 -9.42
N ILE A 110 6.50 13.47 -8.48
CA ILE A 110 7.01 14.78 -8.04
C ILE A 110 8.44 14.96 -8.56
N ILE A 111 8.72 16.13 -9.12
CA ILE A 111 10.05 16.58 -9.53
C ILE A 111 10.37 17.85 -8.75
N ASP A 112 11.25 17.76 -7.77
CA ASP A 112 11.68 18.90 -6.97
C ASP A 112 12.98 19.48 -7.54
N LEU A 113 12.88 20.68 -8.10
CA LEU A 113 13.99 21.42 -8.73
C LEU A 113 14.64 22.44 -7.81
N ARG A 114 14.21 22.56 -6.55
CA ARG A 114 14.74 23.57 -5.60
C ARG A 114 16.21 23.33 -5.23
N SER A 115 16.68 22.11 -5.40
CA SER A 115 18.09 21.77 -5.18
C SER A 115 18.86 21.68 -6.50
N SER A 116 20.21 21.82 -6.46
CA SER A 116 21.08 21.70 -7.63
C SER A 116 20.96 20.35 -8.36
N ILE A 117 20.54 19.31 -7.66
CA ILE A 117 20.23 17.98 -8.20
C ILE A 117 18.74 17.77 -8.06
N PRO A 118 17.98 17.62 -9.15
CA PRO A 118 16.56 17.35 -9.10
C PRO A 118 16.27 16.09 -8.30
N LYS A 119 15.37 16.19 -7.32
CA LYS A 119 14.86 15.03 -6.59
C LYS A 119 13.58 14.56 -7.24
N LYS A 120 13.43 13.26 -7.37
CA LYS A 120 12.24 12.63 -7.91
C LYS A 120 11.61 11.76 -6.83
N SER A 121 10.30 11.87 -6.68
CA SER A 121 9.53 11.07 -5.73
C SER A 121 8.16 10.70 -6.30
N THR A 122 7.50 9.79 -5.64
CA THR A 122 6.13 9.37 -5.94
C THR A 122 5.29 9.58 -4.71
N LEU A 123 4.17 10.28 -4.87
CA LEU A 123 3.15 10.47 -3.85
C LEU A 123 2.10 9.36 -3.97
N TYR A 124 1.83 8.72 -2.85
CA TYR A 124 0.83 7.67 -2.73
C TYR A 124 -0.48 8.20 -2.12
N LYS A 125 -1.57 7.48 -2.32
CA LYS A 125 -2.92 7.83 -1.83
C LYS A 125 -2.99 8.06 -0.32
N ASN A 126 -2.15 7.40 0.45
CA ASN A 126 -2.03 7.61 1.90
C ASN A 126 -1.16 8.82 2.28
N MET A 127 -0.88 9.73 1.34
CA MET A 127 -0.08 10.96 1.50
C MET A 127 1.41 10.73 1.76
N VAL A 128 1.88 9.49 1.67
CA VAL A 128 3.30 9.16 1.81
C VAL A 128 4.02 9.47 0.50
N GLU A 129 5.16 10.14 0.61
CA GLU A 129 6.04 10.45 -0.50
C GLU A 129 7.32 9.61 -0.39
N ILE A 130 7.66 8.87 -1.45
CA ILE A 130 8.83 8.00 -1.51
C ILE A 130 9.72 8.42 -2.67
N GLU A 131 11.02 8.53 -2.41
CA GLU A 131 12.01 8.83 -3.44
C GLU A 131 11.98 7.77 -4.55
N SER A 132 11.98 8.23 -5.80
CA SER A 132 11.89 7.39 -6.99
C SER A 132 13.02 7.69 -7.94
N LYS A 133 13.54 6.65 -8.59
CA LYS A 133 14.55 6.80 -9.65
C LYS A 133 13.95 7.19 -10.99
N ARG A 134 12.67 6.94 -11.19
CA ARG A 134 11.95 7.16 -12.46
C ARG A 134 10.77 8.10 -12.24
N ILE A 135 10.41 8.83 -13.28
CA ILE A 135 9.13 9.50 -13.40
C ILE A 135 8.16 8.46 -13.96
N LEU A 136 7.04 8.28 -13.31
CA LEU A 136 5.99 7.36 -13.74
C LEU A 136 5.10 8.04 -14.78
N ASN A 137 4.38 7.24 -15.58
CA ASN A 137 3.39 7.75 -16.53
C ASN A 137 2.05 8.01 -15.82
N ILE A 138 2.07 8.93 -14.88
CA ILE A 138 0.93 9.45 -14.10
C ILE A 138 1.05 10.98 -14.04
N ALA A 139 0.07 11.67 -13.47
CA ALA A 139 0.15 13.11 -13.25
C ALA A 139 1.50 13.52 -12.66
N THR A 140 2.02 14.67 -13.08
CA THR A 140 3.34 15.14 -12.66
C THR A 140 3.21 16.47 -11.94
N LEU A 141 3.94 16.65 -10.84
CA LEU A 141 4.13 17.91 -10.15
C LEU A 141 5.60 18.34 -10.22
N THR A 142 5.85 19.52 -10.72
CA THR A 142 7.17 20.15 -10.71
C THR A 142 7.19 21.26 -9.66
N ILE A 143 8.08 21.15 -8.67
CA ILE A 143 8.29 22.19 -7.65
C ILE A 143 9.55 22.97 -8.06
N THR A 144 9.39 24.23 -8.39
CA THR A 144 10.48 25.06 -8.92
C THR A 144 11.11 25.96 -7.86
N ASN A 145 10.33 26.45 -6.91
CA ASN A 145 10.78 27.39 -5.89
C ASN A 145 9.96 27.33 -4.60
N GLY A 146 10.37 28.06 -3.57
CA GLY A 146 9.67 28.30 -2.32
C GLY A 146 9.53 27.10 -1.38
N PRO A 147 9.02 27.32 -0.18
CA PRO A 147 8.66 26.26 0.75
C PRO A 147 7.36 25.58 0.32
N VAL A 148 7.30 24.26 0.49
CA VAL A 148 6.05 23.52 0.29
C VAL A 148 5.16 23.73 1.52
N PRO A 149 3.88 24.12 1.36
CA PRO A 149 2.97 24.32 2.47
C PRO A 149 2.74 23.05 3.30
N VAL A 150 2.45 23.22 4.58
CA VAL A 150 2.04 22.10 5.43
C VAL A 150 0.71 21.54 4.91
N GLY A 151 0.63 20.21 4.79
CA GLY A 151 -0.56 19.54 4.27
C GLY A 151 -0.66 19.46 2.74
N PHE A 152 0.32 19.98 2.01
CA PHE A 152 0.32 20.01 0.55
C PHE A 152 0.09 18.64 -0.10
N ASN A 153 0.70 17.57 0.43
CA ASN A 153 0.48 16.22 -0.07
C ASN A 153 -0.99 15.79 0.03
N GLY A 154 -1.66 16.17 1.12
CA GLY A 154 -3.10 15.93 1.30
C GLY A 154 -3.95 16.69 0.28
N GLU A 155 -3.62 17.96 0.01
CA GLU A 155 -4.26 18.77 -1.01
C GLU A 155 -4.10 18.16 -2.41
N MET A 156 -2.89 17.67 -2.74
CA MET A 156 -2.62 17.02 -4.03
C MET A 156 -3.38 15.69 -4.18
N VAL A 157 -3.44 14.88 -3.13
CA VAL A 157 -4.24 13.65 -3.14
C VAL A 157 -5.71 13.99 -3.33
N SER A 158 -6.24 14.98 -2.60
CA SER A 158 -7.63 15.43 -2.72
C SER A 158 -7.95 15.92 -4.13
N LEU A 159 -7.08 16.74 -4.72
CA LEU A 159 -7.21 17.24 -6.09
C LEU A 159 -7.33 16.10 -7.10
N ILE A 160 -6.34 15.19 -7.11
CA ILE A 160 -6.31 14.09 -8.09
C ILE A 160 -7.50 13.13 -7.91
N MET A 161 -7.82 12.78 -6.66
CA MET A 161 -8.95 11.89 -6.38
C MET A 161 -10.30 12.53 -6.79
N THR A 162 -10.45 13.83 -6.59
CA THR A 162 -11.65 14.54 -7.03
C THR A 162 -11.73 14.60 -8.56
N LEU A 163 -10.65 14.95 -9.26
CA LEU A 163 -10.64 14.97 -10.74
C LEU A 163 -10.95 13.57 -11.34
N LYS A 164 -10.45 12.50 -10.72
CA LYS A 164 -10.80 11.11 -11.13
C LYS A 164 -12.30 10.83 -11.04
N SER A 165 -13.02 11.44 -10.11
CA SER A 165 -14.46 11.23 -9.97
C SER A 165 -15.29 11.82 -11.12
N TYR A 166 -14.68 12.67 -11.96
CA TYR A 166 -15.27 13.27 -13.17
C TYR A 166 -14.85 12.58 -14.47
N ASP A 167 -14.36 11.34 -14.40
CA ASP A 167 -13.93 10.53 -15.56
C ASP A 167 -12.87 11.22 -16.45
N LEU A 168 -12.07 12.10 -15.85
CA LEU A 168 -10.96 12.76 -16.53
C LEU A 168 -9.71 11.89 -16.50
N ASP A 169 -8.94 11.87 -17.60
CA ASP A 169 -7.63 11.25 -17.62
C ASP A 169 -6.64 12.08 -16.81
N VAL A 170 -6.57 11.80 -15.51
CA VAL A 170 -5.68 12.54 -14.60
C VAL A 170 -4.22 12.34 -14.88
N ASN A 171 -3.84 11.28 -15.65
CA ASN A 171 -2.43 10.96 -15.89
C ASN A 171 -1.74 11.99 -16.81
N ILE A 172 -2.50 12.75 -17.58
CA ILE A 172 -1.96 13.76 -18.49
C ILE A 172 -1.84 15.14 -17.86
N PHE A 173 -2.28 15.31 -16.59
CA PHE A 173 -2.08 16.57 -15.89
C PHE A 173 -0.61 16.81 -15.57
N ASN A 174 -0.14 18.04 -15.84
CA ASN A 174 1.12 18.56 -15.37
C ASN A 174 0.87 19.73 -14.43
N PHE A 175 1.39 19.66 -13.23
CA PHE A 175 1.27 20.71 -12.23
C PHE A 175 2.63 21.35 -11.98
N ILE A 176 2.60 22.67 -11.71
CA ILE A 176 3.79 23.45 -11.37
C ILE A 176 3.48 24.25 -10.11
N TYR A 177 4.37 24.16 -9.13
CA TYR A 177 4.36 24.99 -7.94
C TYR A 177 5.64 25.81 -7.86
N ASP A 178 5.53 27.14 -7.82
CA ASP A 178 6.65 28.08 -7.84
C ASP A 178 6.97 28.71 -6.46
N GLY A 179 6.28 28.28 -5.42
CA GLY A 179 6.39 28.80 -4.06
C GLY A 179 5.28 29.79 -3.68
N GLU A 180 4.55 30.32 -4.64
CA GLU A 180 3.44 31.26 -4.44
C GLU A 180 2.16 30.78 -5.13
N SER A 181 2.28 30.35 -6.39
CA SER A 181 1.14 29.94 -7.20
C SER A 181 1.24 28.47 -7.60
N PHE A 182 0.08 27.86 -7.71
CA PHE A 182 -0.13 26.51 -8.17
C PHE A 182 -0.85 26.51 -9.51
N ILE A 183 -0.20 26.01 -10.55
CA ILE A 183 -0.67 26.01 -11.92
C ILE A 183 -0.78 24.56 -12.39
N GLY A 184 -1.84 24.25 -13.16
CA GLY A 184 -2.03 22.98 -13.83
C GLY A 184 -2.14 23.17 -15.34
N GLU A 185 -1.65 22.20 -16.09
CA GLU A 185 -1.84 22.05 -17.53
C GLU A 185 -2.62 20.76 -17.79
N TYR A 186 -3.67 20.86 -18.59
CA TYR A 186 -4.49 19.72 -18.99
C TYR A 186 -4.88 19.86 -20.47
N LEU A 187 -4.40 18.95 -21.31
CA LEU A 187 -4.50 19.09 -22.76
C LEU A 187 -3.96 20.46 -23.21
N ASP A 188 -4.78 21.26 -23.86
CA ASP A 188 -4.43 22.61 -24.32
C ASP A 188 -5.00 23.70 -23.37
N SER A 189 -5.22 23.40 -22.11
CA SER A 189 -5.76 24.32 -21.10
C SER A 189 -4.74 24.62 -20.01
N ASP A 190 -4.57 25.91 -19.73
CA ASP A 190 -3.77 26.41 -18.62
C ASP A 190 -4.69 26.73 -17.44
N ILE A 191 -4.45 26.16 -16.29
CA ILE A 191 -5.30 26.25 -15.10
C ILE A 191 -4.51 26.90 -13.97
N ASN A 192 -4.91 28.10 -13.57
CA ASN A 192 -4.31 28.79 -12.44
C ASN A 192 -5.20 28.60 -11.18
N PHE A 193 -4.74 27.77 -10.25
CA PHE A 193 -5.42 27.50 -8.98
C PHE A 193 -5.13 28.57 -7.91
N GLY A 194 -4.15 29.48 -8.15
CA GLY A 194 -3.66 30.41 -7.14
C GLY A 194 -2.89 29.72 -6.03
N GLU A 195 -3.20 30.04 -4.78
CA GLU A 195 -2.61 29.33 -3.64
C GLU A 195 -3.05 27.86 -3.61
N PRO A 196 -2.15 26.92 -3.23
CA PRO A 196 -2.45 25.49 -3.17
C PRO A 196 -3.25 25.12 -1.91
N LEU A 197 -4.38 25.76 -1.71
CA LEU A 197 -5.32 25.55 -0.62
C LEU A 197 -6.69 25.16 -1.19
N ASP A 198 -7.40 24.29 -0.47
CA ASP A 198 -8.74 23.80 -0.83
C ASP A 198 -8.79 23.21 -2.25
N LEU A 199 -7.70 22.55 -2.67
CA LEU A 199 -7.56 22.00 -4.02
C LEU A 199 -8.64 20.96 -4.35
N GLY A 200 -9.17 20.25 -3.35
CA GLY A 200 -10.28 19.33 -3.53
C GLY A 200 -11.55 20.04 -4.03
N SER A 201 -11.93 21.18 -3.43
CA SER A 201 -13.10 21.97 -3.84
C SER A 201 -12.87 22.64 -5.21
N LYS A 202 -11.69 23.22 -5.42
CA LYS A 202 -11.31 23.80 -6.71
C LYS A 202 -11.35 22.75 -7.83
N SER A 203 -10.88 21.54 -7.57
CA SER A 203 -10.92 20.46 -8.56
C SER A 203 -12.33 19.95 -8.84
N ALA A 204 -13.27 20.03 -7.91
CA ALA A 204 -14.66 19.72 -8.17
C ALA A 204 -15.29 20.72 -9.16
N ALA A 205 -15.04 22.03 -8.97
CA ALA A 205 -15.48 23.05 -9.91
C ALA A 205 -14.83 22.88 -11.30
N LEU A 206 -13.53 22.60 -11.32
CA LEU A 206 -12.78 22.33 -12.56
C LEU A 206 -13.31 21.06 -13.27
N GLY A 207 -13.49 19.97 -12.54
CA GLY A 207 -13.99 18.70 -13.08
C GLY A 207 -15.35 18.90 -13.74
N SER A 208 -16.27 19.57 -13.07
CA SER A 208 -17.58 19.90 -13.62
C SER A 208 -17.50 20.77 -14.88
N LEU A 209 -16.57 21.75 -14.94
CA LEU A 209 -16.37 22.57 -16.13
C LEU A 209 -15.85 21.73 -17.31
N LEU A 210 -14.78 20.93 -17.09
CA LEU A 210 -14.14 20.17 -18.15
C LEU A 210 -15.04 19.04 -18.69
N GLU A 211 -15.80 18.38 -17.82
CA GLU A 211 -16.75 17.35 -18.20
C GLU A 211 -17.89 17.91 -19.07
N ASN A 212 -18.48 19.04 -18.65
CA ASN A 212 -19.66 19.59 -19.29
C ASN A 212 -19.37 20.47 -20.53
N SER A 213 -18.27 21.24 -20.50
CA SER A 213 -18.04 22.27 -21.53
C SER A 213 -16.88 21.96 -22.47
N LYS A 214 -16.05 20.95 -22.14
CA LYS A 214 -14.79 20.66 -22.87
C LYS A 214 -13.98 21.92 -23.13
N CYS A 215 -13.95 22.82 -22.15
CA CYS A 215 -13.30 24.12 -22.25
C CYS A 215 -11.80 23.92 -22.56
N ILE A 216 -11.33 24.56 -23.62
CA ILE A 216 -9.92 24.63 -23.98
C ILE A 216 -9.50 26.09 -23.87
N GLY A 217 -8.49 26.39 -23.06
CA GLY A 217 -7.98 27.74 -22.90
C GLY A 217 -7.54 28.08 -21.48
N GLU A 218 -7.65 29.33 -21.09
CA GLU A 218 -7.22 29.81 -19.78
C GLU A 218 -8.32 29.70 -18.74
N ILE A 219 -8.06 28.99 -17.65
CA ILE A 219 -8.98 28.80 -16.52
C ILE A 219 -8.28 29.39 -15.28
N ARG A 220 -8.93 30.29 -14.58
CA ARG A 220 -8.37 30.92 -13.38
C ARG A 220 -9.37 30.90 -12.22
N PHE A 221 -8.93 30.43 -11.09
CA PHE A 221 -9.69 30.51 -9.83
C PHE A 221 -9.57 31.89 -9.21
N ILE A 222 -10.73 32.50 -8.87
CA ILE A 222 -10.83 33.74 -8.11
C ILE A 222 -11.05 33.42 -6.63
N SER A 223 -11.83 32.41 -6.37
CA SER A 223 -12.11 31.86 -5.03
C SER A 223 -12.14 30.35 -5.06
N ILE A 224 -12.54 29.72 -3.97
CA ILE A 224 -12.60 28.26 -3.85
C ILE A 224 -13.61 27.65 -4.85
N GLU A 225 -14.74 28.30 -5.05
CA GLU A 225 -15.83 27.79 -5.89
C GLU A 225 -15.99 28.56 -7.20
N ASP A 226 -15.46 29.78 -7.28
CA ASP A 226 -15.60 30.65 -8.44
C ASP A 226 -14.38 30.59 -9.34
N LEU A 227 -14.63 30.32 -10.61
CA LEU A 227 -13.57 30.31 -11.64
C LEU A 227 -14.02 31.16 -12.85
N ILE A 228 -13.07 31.77 -13.52
CA ILE A 228 -13.25 32.38 -14.85
C ILE A 228 -12.59 31.46 -15.86
N ALA A 229 -13.30 31.12 -16.92
CA ALA A 229 -12.80 30.35 -18.04
C ALA A 229 -12.91 31.13 -19.33
N ASN A 230 -11.80 31.27 -20.04
CA ASN A 230 -11.76 31.86 -21.38
C ASN A 230 -11.58 30.73 -22.39
N CYS A 231 -12.67 30.07 -22.71
CA CYS A 231 -12.68 28.91 -23.60
C CYS A 231 -12.69 29.38 -25.07
N LYS A 232 -11.92 28.68 -25.91
CA LYS A 232 -11.87 28.87 -27.37
C LYS A 232 -12.79 27.90 -28.09
#